data_a0f019b4174aea183524fb91c753ec7b
#
_entry.id   a0f019b4174aea183524fb91c753ec7b
#
_cell.length_a   1.000
_cell.length_b   1.000
_cell.length_c   1.000
_cell.angle_alpha   90.00
_cell.angle_beta   90.00
_cell.angle_gamma   90.00
#
_symmetry.space_group_name_H-M   'P 1'
#
loop_
_entity.id
_entity.type
_entity.pdbx_description
1 polymer ?
#
loop_
_entity_poly.entity_id
_entity_poly.type
_entity_poly.pdbx_seq_one_letter_code
_entity_poly.pdbx_strand_id
1 'polypeptide(L)'
;MQETRKREIRIKADSFRANCKIGRYGIIDLFKECERMGYKLLRYPLGENADLGFMTKRDNDIVIFTNSCSRLSREIFTLAHEIGHVILHLNDASSFIDDSITINGRSTDEKEQEANYFAACLLMPSDDIHRFIDLEIQNFYESGLSAMDIARIMSEFNVSFDMALNRLESLDVIDTDQKTRLDNAKTEMKVGNLLRGVGGNSKLNVPSEEIDIPYEYIDYVIYNYNHNAVPKETLERVLACYGLSIDDVNDKIITPSEDEDDLDDLIGGLDD
;
A
#
# COMPACT_ATOMS: atom_id res chain seq x y z
N MET A 1 16.19 1.55 17.33
CA MET A 1 16.38 2.83 16.57
C MET A 1 16.77 3.94 17.53
N GLN A 2 17.78 4.74 17.20
CA GLN A 2 18.26 5.88 17.99
C GLN A 2 17.28 7.07 17.89
N GLU A 3 17.19 7.90 18.94
CA GLU A 3 16.25 9.05 18.95
C GLU A 3 16.54 10.10 17.87
N THR A 4 17.82 10.31 17.52
CA THR A 4 18.19 11.18 16.41
C THR A 4 17.58 10.70 15.09
N ARG A 5 17.66 9.39 14.81
CA ARG A 5 17.09 8.79 13.61
C ARG A 5 15.56 8.85 13.58
N LYS A 6 14.90 8.61 14.70
CA LYS A 6 13.45 8.78 14.82
C LYS A 6 13.02 10.23 14.50
N ARG A 7 13.81 11.22 14.96
CA ARG A 7 13.52 12.62 14.66
C ARG A 7 13.65 12.92 13.16
N GLU A 8 14.69 12.43 12.51
CA GLU A 8 14.88 12.59 11.06
C GLU A 8 13.70 11.98 10.27
N ILE A 9 13.29 10.77 10.62
CA ILE A 9 12.17 10.09 9.98
C ILE A 9 10.87 10.88 10.19
N ARG A 10 10.61 11.39 11.40
CA ARG A 10 9.44 12.25 11.67
C ARG A 10 9.42 13.47 10.76
N ILE A 11 10.54 14.19 10.65
CA ILE A 11 10.64 15.38 9.79
C ILE A 11 10.31 15.04 8.34
N LYS A 12 10.80 13.89 7.84
CA LYS A 12 10.49 13.43 6.48
C LYS A 12 9.03 13.05 6.30
N ALA A 13 8.42 12.38 7.29
CA ALA A 13 6.99 12.05 7.29
C ALA A 13 6.12 13.32 7.30
N ASP A 14 6.46 14.29 8.14
CA ASP A 14 5.76 15.58 8.21
C ASP A 14 5.90 16.36 6.91
N SER A 15 7.07 16.33 6.29
CA SER A 15 7.31 16.97 4.97
C SER A 15 6.47 16.34 3.87
N PHE A 16 6.34 15.00 3.83
CA PHE A 16 5.46 14.33 2.89
C PHE A 16 3.99 14.70 3.16
N ARG A 17 3.58 14.61 4.43
CA ARG A 17 2.22 14.90 4.87
C ARG A 17 1.80 16.34 4.55
N ALA A 18 2.70 17.31 4.64
CA ALA A 18 2.44 18.72 4.31
C ALA A 18 2.01 18.92 2.84
N ASN A 19 2.31 17.97 1.97
CA ASN A 19 1.87 17.98 0.58
C ASN A 19 0.55 17.21 0.35
N CYS A 20 0.03 16.51 1.37
CA CYS A 20 -1.22 15.75 1.26
C CYS A 20 -2.45 16.61 1.58
N LYS A 21 -3.60 16.21 1.04
CA LYS A 21 -4.90 16.74 1.47
C LYS A 21 -5.29 16.11 2.79
N ILE A 22 -5.31 16.93 3.82
CA ILE A 22 -5.69 16.54 5.17
C ILE A 22 -7.18 16.82 5.38
N GLY A 23 -7.90 15.86 5.97
CA GLY A 23 -9.25 16.03 6.46
C GLY A 23 -9.25 16.92 7.72
N ARG A 24 -9.96 16.47 8.76
CA ARG A 24 -9.90 17.19 10.04
C ARG A 24 -8.57 16.91 10.76
N TYR A 25 -8.11 15.65 10.72
CA TYR A 25 -6.85 15.18 11.32
C TYR A 25 -6.10 14.22 10.40
N GLY A 26 -6.77 13.23 9.78
CA GLY A 26 -6.17 12.21 8.93
C GLY A 26 -5.99 12.64 7.47
N ILE A 27 -5.15 11.93 6.71
CA ILE A 27 -5.05 12.05 5.25
C ILE A 27 -6.36 11.51 4.65
N ILE A 28 -6.99 12.27 3.76
CA ILE A 28 -8.28 11.90 3.17
C ILE A 28 -8.17 10.62 2.35
N ASP A 29 -7.20 10.55 1.45
CA ASP A 29 -7.00 9.43 0.53
C ASP A 29 -5.51 9.35 0.14
N LEU A 30 -4.78 8.46 0.81
CA LEU A 30 -3.34 8.32 0.58
C LEU A 30 -3.02 7.78 -0.83
N PHE A 31 -3.91 6.95 -1.42
CA PHE A 31 -3.73 6.43 -2.76
C PHE A 31 -3.70 7.57 -3.78
N LYS A 32 -4.71 8.43 -3.74
CA LYS A 32 -4.77 9.62 -4.62
C LYS A 32 -3.63 10.60 -4.40
N GLU A 33 -3.14 10.74 -3.18
CA GLU A 33 -2.00 11.61 -2.90
C GLU A 33 -0.72 11.05 -3.53
N CYS A 34 -0.51 9.72 -3.51
CA CYS A 34 0.61 9.08 -4.20
C CYS A 34 0.58 9.32 -5.71
N GLU A 35 -0.56 9.11 -6.35
CA GLU A 35 -0.72 9.37 -7.79
C GLU A 35 -0.46 10.83 -8.14
N ARG A 36 -1.00 11.76 -7.34
CA ARG A 36 -0.80 13.19 -7.51
C ARG A 36 0.67 13.61 -7.38
N MET A 37 1.45 12.89 -6.57
CA MET A 37 2.90 13.09 -6.42
C MET A 37 3.72 12.38 -7.51
N GLY A 38 3.06 11.68 -8.45
CA GLY A 38 3.69 11.04 -9.60
C GLY A 38 4.15 9.62 -9.35
N TYR A 39 3.80 8.99 -8.22
CA TYR A 39 4.02 7.56 -8.03
C TYR A 39 3.05 6.75 -8.91
N LYS A 40 3.56 5.70 -9.54
CA LYS A 40 2.74 4.73 -10.27
C LYS A 40 2.22 3.70 -9.27
N LEU A 41 0.95 3.80 -8.95
CA LEU A 41 0.32 2.91 -7.99
C LEU A 41 -0.33 1.74 -8.71
N LEU A 42 -0.12 0.54 -8.17
CA LEU A 42 -0.73 -0.69 -8.67
C LEU A 42 -1.41 -1.39 -7.50
N ARG A 43 -2.73 -1.50 -7.56
CA ARG A 43 -3.56 -2.18 -6.57
C ARG A 43 -4.18 -3.41 -7.22
N TYR A 44 -3.94 -4.58 -6.67
CA TYR A 44 -4.46 -5.82 -7.24
C TYR A 44 -4.67 -6.90 -6.17
N PRO A 45 -5.77 -7.68 -6.22
CA PRO A 45 -6.03 -8.75 -5.26
C PRO A 45 -5.24 -10.02 -5.63
N LEU A 46 -3.99 -10.14 -5.12
CA LEU A 46 -3.14 -11.31 -5.36
C LEU A 46 -3.51 -12.53 -4.52
N GLY A 47 -4.40 -12.39 -3.53
CA GLY A 47 -4.77 -13.44 -2.58
C GLY A 47 -4.21 -13.20 -1.16
N GLU A 48 -4.80 -13.92 -0.19
CA GLU A 48 -4.52 -13.68 1.23
C GLU A 48 -3.10 -14.08 1.67
N ASN A 49 -2.46 -15.01 0.96
CA ASN A 49 -1.12 -15.54 1.29
C ASN A 49 0.00 -14.90 0.46
N ALA A 50 -0.32 -13.94 -0.40
CA ALA A 50 0.68 -13.21 -1.19
C ALA A 50 1.28 -12.04 -0.39
N ASP A 51 2.38 -11.49 -0.92
CA ASP A 51 3.02 -10.30 -0.36
C ASP A 51 2.03 -9.16 -0.24
N LEU A 52 2.17 -8.36 0.82
CA LEU A 52 1.26 -7.25 1.11
C LEU A 52 1.50 -6.06 0.20
N GLY A 53 2.74 -5.83 -0.17
CA GLY A 53 3.17 -4.75 -1.04
C GLY A 53 4.66 -4.82 -1.33
N PHE A 54 5.08 -4.06 -2.30
CA PHE A 54 6.49 -3.79 -2.62
C PHE A 54 6.61 -2.50 -3.42
N MET A 55 7.82 -1.93 -3.41
CA MET A 55 8.15 -0.82 -4.27
C MET A 55 9.31 -1.19 -5.21
N THR A 56 9.30 -0.62 -6.40
CA THR A 56 10.41 -0.72 -7.34
C THR A 56 10.61 0.60 -8.08
N LYS A 57 11.87 0.83 -8.49
CA LYS A 57 12.21 1.96 -9.35
C LYS A 57 12.58 1.44 -10.72
N ARG A 58 11.92 1.96 -11.74
CA ARG A 58 12.25 1.68 -13.15
C ARG A 58 12.45 2.99 -13.88
N ASP A 59 13.66 3.22 -14.34
CA ASP A 59 14.07 4.49 -14.95
C ASP A 59 13.83 5.68 -14.01
N ASN A 60 12.88 6.54 -14.36
CA ASN A 60 12.45 7.67 -13.53
C ASN A 60 11.15 7.40 -12.76
N ASP A 61 10.48 6.28 -13.02
CA ASP A 61 9.21 5.95 -12.38
C ASP A 61 9.43 5.15 -11.09
N ILE A 62 8.69 5.53 -10.07
CA ILE A 62 8.57 4.77 -8.84
C ILE A 62 7.22 4.07 -8.88
N VAL A 63 7.26 2.74 -8.88
CA VAL A 63 6.06 1.89 -8.88
C VAL A 63 5.87 1.32 -7.49
N ILE A 64 4.68 1.48 -6.93
CA ILE A 64 4.31 0.92 -5.65
C ILE A 64 3.13 -0.03 -5.87
N PHE A 65 3.30 -1.27 -5.44
CA PHE A 65 2.26 -2.28 -5.44
C PHE A 65 1.65 -2.43 -4.04
N THR A 66 0.31 -2.60 -3.97
CA THR A 66 -0.39 -3.01 -2.75
C THR A 66 -1.39 -4.13 -3.04
N ASN A 67 -1.46 -5.13 -2.13
CA ASN A 67 -2.39 -6.26 -2.24
C ASN A 67 -3.76 -5.90 -1.66
N SER A 68 -4.72 -5.66 -2.55
CA SER A 68 -6.09 -5.25 -2.18
C SER A 68 -6.96 -6.37 -1.58
N CYS A 69 -6.48 -7.63 -1.52
CA CYS A 69 -7.07 -8.69 -0.69
C CYS A 69 -6.90 -8.41 0.81
N SER A 70 -5.97 -7.56 1.21
CA SER A 70 -5.80 -7.14 2.58
C SER A 70 -6.93 -6.20 3.01
N ARG A 71 -7.25 -6.17 4.32
CA ARG A 71 -8.16 -5.15 4.85
C ARG A 71 -7.68 -3.75 4.46
N LEU A 72 -8.60 -2.89 4.05
CA LEU A 72 -8.26 -1.55 3.54
C LEU A 72 -7.32 -0.78 4.50
N SER A 73 -7.53 -0.85 5.82
CA SER A 73 -6.64 -0.20 6.79
C SER A 73 -5.22 -0.76 6.77
N ARG A 74 -5.05 -2.06 6.47
CA ARG A 74 -3.74 -2.69 6.31
C ARG A 74 -3.11 -2.31 4.98
N GLU A 75 -3.89 -2.27 3.91
CA GLU A 75 -3.44 -1.82 2.59
C GLU A 75 -2.92 -0.37 2.64
N ILE A 76 -3.64 0.54 3.33
CA ILE A 76 -3.21 1.93 3.56
C ILE A 76 -1.89 1.97 4.34
N PHE A 77 -1.74 1.14 5.37
CA PHE A 77 -0.49 1.05 6.13
C PHE A 77 0.66 0.53 5.26
N THR A 78 0.40 -0.50 4.44
CA THR A 78 1.37 -1.02 3.47
C THR A 78 1.83 0.08 2.51
N LEU A 79 0.90 0.83 1.92
CA LEU A 79 1.25 1.95 1.06
C LEU A 79 2.13 2.99 1.77
N ALA A 80 1.77 3.36 3.00
CA ALA A 80 2.56 4.30 3.80
C ALA A 80 3.96 3.76 4.12
N HIS A 81 4.10 2.45 4.32
CA HIS A 81 5.35 1.75 4.55
C HIS A 81 6.25 1.78 3.30
N GLU A 82 5.69 1.45 2.13
CA GLU A 82 6.42 1.50 0.85
C GLU A 82 6.88 2.94 0.53
N ILE A 83 6.06 3.95 0.82
CA ILE A 83 6.47 5.36 0.74
C ILE A 83 7.65 5.62 1.68
N GLY A 84 7.67 5.01 2.86
CA GLY A 84 8.79 5.06 3.79
C GLY A 84 10.08 4.56 3.15
N HIS A 85 10.05 3.41 2.47
CA HIS A 85 11.21 2.89 1.74
C HIS A 85 11.64 3.84 0.62
N VAL A 86 10.72 4.39 -0.14
CA VAL A 86 11.04 5.39 -1.18
C VAL A 86 11.77 6.59 -0.60
N ILE A 87 11.28 7.17 0.49
CA ILE A 87 11.78 8.44 1.04
C ILE A 87 13.08 8.24 1.84
N LEU A 88 13.20 7.10 2.53
CA LEU A 88 14.31 6.86 3.43
C LEU A 88 15.49 6.14 2.75
N HIS A 89 15.21 5.24 1.80
CA HIS A 89 16.18 4.25 1.36
C HIS A 89 16.45 4.26 -0.15
N LEU A 90 15.63 4.92 -0.98
CA LEU A 90 15.75 4.88 -2.45
C LEU A 90 17.11 5.39 -2.96
N ASN A 91 17.77 6.31 -2.25
CA ASN A 91 19.07 6.85 -2.64
C ASN A 91 20.24 5.88 -2.35
N ASP A 92 20.01 4.85 -1.55
CA ASP A 92 20.99 3.78 -1.28
C ASP A 92 20.98 2.70 -2.39
N ALA A 93 20.78 3.11 -3.63
CA ALA A 93 20.33 2.44 -4.83
C ALA A 93 21.14 1.22 -5.33
N SER A 94 21.89 0.52 -4.51
CA SER A 94 22.52 -0.73 -4.90
C SER A 94 21.79 -2.00 -4.43
N SER A 95 20.63 -1.93 -3.79
CA SER A 95 20.05 -3.08 -3.09
C SER A 95 18.54 -3.35 -3.31
N PHE A 96 17.83 -2.68 -4.23
CA PHE A 96 16.36 -2.81 -4.32
C PHE A 96 15.84 -3.66 -5.47
N ILE A 97 16.67 -4.46 -6.12
CA ILE A 97 16.24 -5.29 -7.27
C ILE A 97 15.78 -6.70 -6.86
N ASP A 98 16.08 -7.18 -5.65
CA ASP A 98 15.97 -8.63 -5.37
C ASP A 98 15.29 -9.05 -4.06
N ASP A 99 14.82 -8.14 -3.20
CA ASP A 99 14.15 -8.55 -1.97
C ASP A 99 12.67 -8.14 -1.98
N SER A 100 11.81 -9.15 -2.17
CA SER A 100 10.40 -9.10 -1.81
C SER A 100 10.29 -8.89 -0.29
N ILE A 101 10.13 -7.63 0.12
CA ILE A 101 10.15 -7.24 1.53
C ILE A 101 8.79 -7.58 2.13
N THR A 102 8.74 -8.66 2.86
CA THR A 102 7.56 -9.09 3.61
C THR A 102 7.33 -8.13 4.78
N ILE A 103 6.22 -7.40 4.77
CA ILE A 103 5.77 -6.56 5.89
C ILE A 103 5.30 -7.46 7.03
N ASN A 104 6.23 -8.06 7.73
CA ASN A 104 5.98 -8.70 9.01
C ASN A 104 6.51 -7.78 10.11
N GLY A 105 5.63 -7.21 10.93
CA GLY A 105 5.95 -6.27 12.02
C GLY A 105 6.91 -6.79 13.11
N ARG A 106 7.70 -7.82 12.78
CA ARG A 106 8.76 -8.43 13.61
C ARG A 106 10.10 -8.51 12.87
N SER A 107 10.25 -7.79 11.74
CA SER A 107 11.55 -7.75 11.07
C SER A 107 12.62 -7.20 12.00
N THR A 108 13.77 -7.88 12.05
CA THR A 108 14.98 -7.40 12.71
C THR A 108 15.78 -6.46 11.79
N ASP A 109 15.33 -6.30 10.55
CA ASP A 109 15.94 -5.38 9.60
C ASP A 109 15.69 -3.94 10.03
N GLU A 110 16.73 -3.16 10.10
CA GLU A 110 16.69 -1.76 10.52
C GLU A 110 15.89 -0.89 9.54
N LYS A 111 15.96 -1.18 8.24
CA LYS A 111 15.20 -0.47 7.19
C LYS A 111 13.70 -0.70 7.33
N GLU A 112 13.31 -1.92 7.64
CA GLU A 112 11.90 -2.28 7.90
C GLU A 112 11.33 -1.54 9.12
N GLN A 113 12.12 -1.48 10.20
CA GLN A 113 11.73 -0.73 11.39
C GLN A 113 11.60 0.77 11.11
N GLU A 114 12.47 1.32 10.27
CA GLU A 114 12.41 2.72 9.85
C GLU A 114 11.19 3.02 8.98
N ALA A 115 10.87 2.16 8.00
CA ALA A 115 9.71 2.29 7.15
C ALA A 115 8.41 2.15 7.95
N ASN A 116 8.33 1.20 8.90
CA ASN A 116 7.21 1.05 9.82
C ASN A 116 7.02 2.30 10.68
N TYR A 117 8.12 2.88 11.19
CA TYR A 117 8.06 4.08 12.00
C TYR A 117 7.65 5.31 11.16
N PHE A 118 8.14 5.40 9.93
CA PHE A 118 7.70 6.42 8.98
C PHE A 118 6.19 6.34 8.73
N ALA A 119 5.67 5.16 8.40
CA ALA A 119 4.25 4.93 8.18
C ALA A 119 3.40 5.34 9.38
N ALA A 120 3.85 5.00 10.59
CA ALA A 120 3.17 5.39 11.82
C ALA A 120 3.17 6.91 12.03
N CYS A 121 4.26 7.60 11.73
CA CYS A 121 4.35 9.05 11.82
C CYS A 121 3.51 9.75 10.74
N LEU A 122 3.51 9.23 9.52
CA LEU A 122 2.73 9.77 8.40
C LEU A 122 1.23 9.69 8.65
N LEU A 123 0.73 8.51 9.03
CA LEU A 123 -0.70 8.27 9.20
C LEU A 123 -1.23 8.86 10.51
N MET A 124 -0.45 8.76 11.60
CA MET A 124 -0.84 9.18 12.94
C MET A 124 0.23 10.09 13.59
N PRO A 125 0.36 11.34 13.14
CA PRO A 125 1.30 12.31 13.77
C PRO A 125 0.95 12.55 15.22
N SER A 126 1.97 12.73 16.06
CA SER A 126 1.81 12.95 17.50
C SER A 126 0.88 14.12 17.82
N ASP A 127 1.10 15.25 17.15
CA ASP A 127 0.37 16.49 17.43
C ASP A 127 -1.11 16.37 17.07
N ASP A 128 -1.43 15.72 15.93
CA ASP A 128 -2.81 15.51 15.50
C ASP A 128 -3.53 14.50 16.39
N ILE A 129 -2.83 13.47 16.91
CA ILE A 129 -3.40 12.52 17.87
C ILE A 129 -3.75 13.23 19.18
N HIS A 130 -2.82 13.98 19.77
CA HIS A 130 -3.09 14.71 21.02
C HIS A 130 -4.23 15.70 20.84
N ARG A 131 -4.21 16.45 19.74
CA ARG A 131 -5.29 17.38 19.40
C ARG A 131 -6.63 16.68 19.22
N PHE A 132 -6.67 15.50 18.59
CA PHE A 132 -7.89 14.70 18.45
C PHE A 132 -8.41 14.26 19.81
N ILE A 133 -7.54 13.76 20.69
CA ILE A 133 -7.92 13.29 22.02
C ILE A 133 -8.48 14.47 22.85
N ASP A 134 -7.78 15.59 22.85
CA ASP A 134 -8.18 16.76 23.66
C ASP A 134 -9.52 17.36 23.19
N LEU A 135 -9.81 17.32 21.89
CA LEU A 135 -11.00 17.99 21.33
C LEU A 135 -12.18 17.07 21.08
N GLU A 136 -11.94 15.77 20.83
CA GLU A 136 -12.98 14.83 20.38
C GLU A 136 -13.32 13.75 21.42
N ILE A 137 -12.42 13.47 22.38
CA ILE A 137 -12.65 12.43 23.38
C ILE A 137 -13.08 13.08 24.70
N GLN A 138 -14.35 12.84 25.05
CA GLN A 138 -14.87 13.33 26.32
C GLN A 138 -14.34 12.49 27.48
N ASN A 139 -14.03 13.16 28.59
CA ASN A 139 -13.60 12.53 29.85
C ASN A 139 -12.33 11.66 29.74
N PHE A 140 -11.46 11.91 28.76
CA PHE A 140 -10.21 11.17 28.60
C PHE A 140 -9.39 11.12 29.87
N TYR A 141 -9.22 12.27 30.56
CA TYR A 141 -8.41 12.38 31.76
C TYR A 141 -9.04 11.72 33.01
N GLU A 142 -10.33 11.40 32.98
CA GLU A 142 -11.04 10.76 34.09
C GLU A 142 -11.15 9.23 33.90
N SER A 143 -11.47 8.78 32.72
CA SER A 143 -11.81 7.37 32.43
C SER A 143 -10.88 6.68 31.42
N GLY A 144 -9.97 7.42 30.79
CA GLY A 144 -9.11 6.89 29.70
C GLY A 144 -9.89 6.65 28.42
N LEU A 145 -9.26 5.95 27.47
CA LEU A 145 -9.86 5.59 26.19
C LEU A 145 -10.72 4.33 26.28
N SER A 146 -11.86 4.35 25.62
CA SER A 146 -12.73 3.20 25.36
C SER A 146 -12.45 2.59 23.99
N ALA A 147 -12.94 1.36 23.74
CA ALA A 147 -12.87 0.72 22.42
C ALA A 147 -13.62 1.51 21.32
N MET A 148 -14.65 2.27 21.70
CA MET A 148 -15.37 3.17 20.80
C MET A 148 -14.51 4.37 20.39
N ASP A 149 -13.69 4.89 21.32
CA ASP A 149 -12.77 5.98 21.01
C ASP A 149 -11.65 5.52 20.08
N ILE A 150 -11.15 4.29 20.27
CA ILE A 150 -10.21 3.70 19.32
C ILE A 150 -10.85 3.56 17.93
N ALA A 151 -12.13 3.17 17.84
CA ALA A 151 -12.83 3.10 16.55
C ALA A 151 -13.00 4.48 15.88
N ARG A 152 -13.18 5.56 16.65
CA ARG A 152 -13.16 6.94 16.13
C ARG A 152 -11.78 7.31 15.59
N ILE A 153 -10.72 7.00 16.35
CA ILE A 153 -9.32 7.21 15.92
C ILE A 153 -9.04 6.43 14.63
N MET A 154 -9.42 5.15 14.57
CA MET A 154 -9.30 4.34 13.34
C MET A 154 -9.92 5.02 12.13
N SER A 155 -11.16 5.50 12.29
CA SER A 155 -11.93 6.12 11.21
C SER A 155 -11.33 7.44 10.75
N GLU A 156 -10.85 8.25 11.69
CA GLU A 156 -10.28 9.57 11.39
C GLU A 156 -8.92 9.48 10.70
N PHE A 157 -8.08 8.54 11.15
CA PHE A 157 -6.70 8.39 10.65
C PHE A 157 -6.56 7.28 9.60
N ASN A 158 -7.64 6.61 9.21
CA ASN A 158 -7.65 5.51 8.23
C ASN A 158 -6.70 4.34 8.59
N VAL A 159 -6.63 3.97 9.86
CA VAL A 159 -5.72 2.94 10.38
C VAL A 159 -6.47 1.73 10.95
N SER A 160 -5.75 0.64 11.23
CA SER A 160 -6.31 -0.52 11.93
C SER A 160 -6.38 -0.27 13.44
N PHE A 161 -7.22 -1.06 14.14
CA PHE A 161 -7.33 -1.01 15.59
C PHE A 161 -5.98 -1.27 16.27
N ASP A 162 -5.24 -2.28 15.77
CA ASP A 162 -3.93 -2.64 16.31
C ASP A 162 -2.88 -1.55 16.09
N MET A 163 -2.90 -0.92 14.90
CA MET A 163 -2.02 0.20 14.64
C MET A 163 -2.32 1.38 15.56
N ALA A 164 -3.61 1.71 15.78
CA ALA A 164 -4.01 2.77 16.69
C ALA A 164 -3.50 2.49 18.10
N LEU A 165 -3.70 1.28 18.64
CA LEU A 165 -3.19 0.88 19.96
C LEU A 165 -1.67 0.97 20.07
N ASN A 166 -0.94 0.44 19.07
CA ASN A 166 0.52 0.46 19.05
C ASN A 166 1.05 1.89 19.01
N ARG A 167 0.40 2.76 18.24
CA ARG A 167 0.81 4.16 18.15
C ARG A 167 0.54 4.93 19.43
N LEU A 168 -0.63 4.76 20.02
CA LEU A 168 -1.00 5.41 21.30
C LEU A 168 -0.06 4.98 22.44
N GLU A 169 0.29 3.69 22.51
CA GLU A 169 1.29 3.20 23.47
C GLU A 169 2.67 3.80 23.20
N SER A 170 3.11 3.88 21.93
CA SER A 170 4.41 4.46 21.56
C SER A 170 4.53 5.96 21.84
N LEU A 171 3.41 6.64 22.05
CA LEU A 171 3.31 8.05 22.39
C LEU A 171 3.00 8.28 23.88
N ASP A 172 3.04 7.22 24.69
CA ASP A 172 2.73 7.24 26.12
C ASP A 172 1.31 7.79 26.44
N VAL A 173 0.38 7.72 25.48
CA VAL A 173 -1.03 8.11 25.67
C VAL A 173 -1.79 7.03 26.45
N ILE A 174 -1.44 5.77 26.21
CA ILE A 174 -1.94 4.60 26.96
C ILE A 174 -0.77 3.76 27.44
N ASP A 175 -0.94 3.13 28.58
CA ASP A 175 0.01 2.13 29.08
C ASP A 175 -0.29 0.71 28.54
N THR A 176 0.59 -0.24 28.85
CA THR A 176 0.47 -1.65 28.40
C THR A 176 -0.79 -2.33 28.95
N ASP A 177 -1.22 -1.99 30.17
CA ASP A 177 -2.42 -2.56 30.80
C ASP A 177 -3.69 -2.05 30.11
N GLN A 178 -3.72 -0.76 29.80
CA GLN A 178 -4.82 -0.15 29.00
C GLN A 178 -4.87 -0.73 27.61
N LYS A 179 -3.73 -0.87 26.92
CA LYS A 179 -3.64 -1.51 25.64
C LYS A 179 -4.20 -2.94 25.67
N THR A 180 -3.81 -3.74 26.65
CA THR A 180 -4.30 -5.11 26.79
C THR A 180 -5.82 -5.16 27.02
N ARG A 181 -6.37 -4.26 27.85
CA ARG A 181 -7.82 -4.17 28.05
C ARG A 181 -8.57 -3.81 26.78
N LEU A 182 -8.06 -2.85 26.02
CA LEU A 182 -8.66 -2.42 24.74
C LEU A 182 -8.58 -3.51 23.68
N ASP A 183 -7.48 -4.27 23.64
CA ASP A 183 -7.31 -5.39 22.71
C ASP A 183 -8.29 -6.54 23.01
N ASN A 184 -8.54 -6.83 24.27
CA ASN A 184 -9.58 -7.78 24.69
C ASN A 184 -10.98 -7.29 24.29
N ALA A 185 -11.29 -6.01 24.50
CA ALA A 185 -12.57 -5.42 24.10
C ALA A 185 -12.80 -5.47 22.59
N LYS A 186 -11.75 -5.33 21.78
CA LYS A 186 -11.79 -5.55 20.31
C LYS A 186 -12.31 -6.92 19.94
N THR A 187 -11.86 -7.96 20.66
CA THR A 187 -12.23 -9.36 20.41
C THR A 187 -13.69 -9.60 20.76
N GLU A 188 -14.16 -9.08 21.90
CA GLU A 188 -15.54 -9.23 22.37
C GLU A 188 -16.56 -8.51 21.49
N MET A 189 -16.28 -7.25 21.13
CA MET A 189 -17.23 -6.37 20.44
C MET A 189 -17.14 -6.45 18.90
N LYS A 190 -16.06 -6.99 18.35
CA LYS A 190 -15.70 -7.02 16.92
C LYS A 190 -15.55 -5.61 16.31
N VAL A 191 -14.40 -5.35 15.70
CA VAL A 191 -14.02 -4.03 15.14
C VAL A 191 -15.08 -3.45 14.18
N GLY A 192 -15.69 -4.28 13.33
CA GLY A 192 -16.73 -3.82 12.42
C GLY A 192 -17.99 -3.28 13.13
N ASN A 193 -18.33 -3.81 14.33
CA ASN A 193 -19.42 -3.29 15.13
C ASN A 193 -19.05 -1.97 15.81
N LEU A 194 -17.82 -1.87 16.31
CA LEU A 194 -17.29 -0.64 16.90
C LEU A 194 -17.34 0.51 15.87
N LEU A 195 -16.83 0.27 14.65
CA LEU A 195 -16.84 1.26 13.57
C LEU A 195 -18.28 1.69 13.23
N ARG A 196 -19.22 0.75 13.09
CA ARG A 196 -20.63 1.09 12.86
C ARG A 196 -21.23 1.89 14.02
N GLY A 197 -20.90 1.52 15.26
CA GLY A 197 -21.39 2.20 16.47
C GLY A 197 -20.99 3.66 16.55
N VAL A 198 -19.83 4.04 16.00
CA VAL A 198 -19.37 5.44 15.98
C VAL A 198 -19.71 6.17 14.68
N GLY A 199 -20.42 5.52 13.74
CA GLY A 199 -20.66 6.10 12.41
C GLY A 199 -19.38 6.24 11.57
N GLY A 200 -18.35 5.44 11.87
CA GLY A 200 -17.05 5.47 11.23
C GLY A 200 -17.00 4.68 9.92
N ASN A 201 -15.85 4.74 9.25
CA ASN A 201 -15.62 4.07 7.97
C ASN A 201 -15.48 2.54 8.14
N SER A 202 -16.58 1.80 7.97
CA SER A 202 -16.60 0.34 8.09
C SER A 202 -15.77 -0.38 7.01
N LYS A 203 -15.46 0.26 5.88
CA LYS A 203 -14.61 -0.30 4.82
C LYS A 203 -13.18 -0.58 5.30
N LEU A 204 -12.71 0.12 6.32
CA LEU A 204 -11.36 -0.08 6.88
C LEU A 204 -11.11 -1.52 7.38
N ASN A 205 -12.16 -2.24 7.77
CA ASN A 205 -12.05 -3.59 8.35
C ASN A 205 -12.37 -4.73 7.36
N VAL A 206 -12.52 -4.42 6.09
CA VAL A 206 -12.74 -5.41 5.01
C VAL A 206 -11.74 -5.19 3.88
N PRO A 207 -11.43 -6.20 3.05
CA PRO A 207 -10.66 -6.03 1.83
C PRO A 207 -11.34 -5.00 0.90
N SER A 208 -10.52 -4.23 0.19
CA SER A 208 -11.05 -3.33 -0.85
C SER A 208 -11.35 -4.07 -2.14
N GLU A 209 -10.61 -5.14 -2.43
CA GLU A 209 -10.63 -5.90 -3.68
C GLU A 209 -10.50 -4.99 -4.91
N GLU A 210 -9.92 -3.82 -4.73
CA GLU A 210 -9.74 -2.83 -5.79
C GLU A 210 -8.74 -3.34 -6.82
N ILE A 211 -9.08 -3.18 -8.10
CA ILE A 211 -8.18 -3.36 -9.23
C ILE A 211 -7.94 -1.96 -9.80
N ASP A 212 -6.77 -1.42 -9.52
CA ASP A 212 -6.32 -0.13 -10.01
C ASP A 212 -4.90 -0.30 -10.54
N ILE A 213 -4.78 -0.28 -11.86
CA ILE A 213 -3.53 -0.54 -12.57
C ILE A 213 -3.30 0.66 -13.50
N PRO A 214 -2.13 1.32 -13.42
CA PRO A 214 -1.82 2.44 -14.30
C PRO A 214 -1.98 2.05 -15.78
N TYR A 215 -2.62 2.91 -16.56
CA TYR A 215 -2.93 2.63 -17.98
C TYR A 215 -1.68 2.31 -18.82
N GLU A 216 -0.55 2.87 -18.47
CA GLU A 216 0.73 2.62 -19.12
C GLU A 216 1.17 1.15 -19.07
N TYR A 217 0.61 0.35 -18.15
CA TYR A 217 0.88 -1.09 -18.08
C TYR A 217 0.32 -1.87 -19.27
N ILE A 218 -0.75 -1.35 -19.90
CA ILE A 218 -1.27 -1.94 -21.14
C ILE A 218 -0.17 -1.92 -22.23
N ASP A 219 0.48 -0.78 -22.40
CA ASP A 219 1.54 -0.65 -23.40
C ASP A 219 2.75 -1.55 -23.07
N TYR A 220 3.10 -1.72 -21.81
CA TYR A 220 4.17 -2.64 -21.40
C TYR A 220 3.82 -4.11 -21.65
N VAL A 221 2.58 -4.54 -21.38
CA VAL A 221 2.20 -5.93 -21.64
C VAL A 221 2.08 -6.22 -23.14
N ILE A 222 1.58 -5.28 -23.94
CA ILE A 222 1.54 -5.37 -25.39
C ILE A 222 2.96 -5.44 -25.95
N TYR A 223 3.86 -4.58 -25.49
CA TYR A 223 5.27 -4.62 -25.89
C TYR A 223 5.89 -5.99 -25.60
N ASN A 224 5.72 -6.51 -24.38
CA ASN A 224 6.26 -7.81 -23.99
C ASN A 224 5.64 -8.97 -24.80
N TYR A 225 4.36 -8.89 -25.13
CA TYR A 225 3.69 -9.86 -25.98
C TYR A 225 4.28 -9.85 -27.41
N ASN A 226 4.43 -8.67 -27.99
CA ASN A 226 5.03 -8.50 -29.33
C ASN A 226 6.48 -8.99 -29.42
N HIS A 227 7.19 -9.08 -28.27
CA HIS A 227 8.56 -9.60 -28.20
C HIS A 227 8.62 -11.03 -27.64
N ASN A 228 7.50 -11.76 -27.64
CA ASN A 228 7.39 -13.14 -27.14
C ASN A 228 7.86 -13.33 -25.68
N ALA A 229 7.89 -12.26 -24.88
CA ALA A 229 8.27 -12.32 -23.46
C ALA A 229 7.12 -12.75 -22.55
N VAL A 230 5.86 -12.61 -22.98
CA VAL A 230 4.67 -13.09 -22.27
C VAL A 230 3.72 -13.80 -23.25
N PRO A 231 3.01 -14.86 -22.82
CA PRO A 231 2.06 -15.58 -23.64
C PRO A 231 0.75 -14.78 -23.84
N LYS A 232 -0.04 -15.17 -24.83
CA LYS A 232 -1.32 -14.52 -25.18
C LYS A 232 -2.29 -14.46 -24.00
N GLU A 233 -2.36 -15.52 -23.20
CA GLU A 233 -3.23 -15.62 -22.03
C GLU A 233 -2.90 -14.56 -20.97
N THR A 234 -1.62 -14.17 -20.87
CA THR A 234 -1.21 -13.08 -19.98
C THR A 234 -1.68 -11.72 -20.50
N LEU A 235 -1.55 -11.47 -21.81
CA LEU A 235 -2.08 -10.27 -22.44
C LEU A 235 -3.60 -10.18 -22.24
N GLU A 236 -4.35 -11.25 -22.56
CA GLU A 236 -5.81 -11.30 -22.40
C GLU A 236 -6.25 -11.02 -20.96
N ARG A 237 -5.56 -11.63 -19.98
CA ARG A 237 -5.85 -11.42 -18.57
C ARG A 237 -5.62 -9.98 -18.13
N VAL A 238 -4.52 -9.35 -18.55
CA VAL A 238 -4.23 -7.95 -18.24
C VAL A 238 -5.24 -7.03 -18.89
N LEU A 239 -5.55 -7.21 -20.18
CA LEU A 239 -6.55 -6.41 -20.87
C LEU A 239 -7.93 -6.51 -20.21
N ALA A 240 -8.31 -7.72 -19.78
CA ALA A 240 -9.59 -7.93 -19.08
C ALA A 240 -9.69 -7.13 -17.76
N CYS A 241 -8.57 -6.86 -17.06
CA CYS A 241 -8.55 -5.99 -15.88
C CYS A 241 -9.00 -4.54 -16.19
N TYR A 242 -8.86 -4.12 -17.44
CA TYR A 242 -9.28 -2.80 -17.92
C TYR A 242 -10.61 -2.85 -18.69
N GLY A 243 -11.27 -4.02 -18.73
CA GLY A 243 -12.46 -4.23 -19.55
C GLY A 243 -12.18 -4.21 -21.05
N LEU A 244 -10.94 -4.48 -21.46
CA LEU A 244 -10.50 -4.53 -22.85
C LEU A 244 -10.33 -5.98 -23.32
N SER A 245 -10.44 -6.16 -24.63
CA SER A 245 -10.11 -7.40 -25.37
C SER A 245 -8.92 -7.18 -26.30
N ILE A 246 -8.41 -8.24 -26.92
CA ILE A 246 -7.35 -8.14 -27.93
C ILE A 246 -7.81 -7.28 -29.13
N ASP A 247 -9.08 -7.37 -29.49
CA ASP A 247 -9.63 -6.62 -30.62
C ASP A 247 -9.54 -5.09 -30.40
N ASP A 248 -9.63 -4.66 -29.13
CA ASP A 248 -9.56 -3.23 -28.76
C ASP A 248 -8.13 -2.64 -28.88
N VAL A 249 -7.12 -3.51 -28.97
CA VAL A 249 -5.69 -3.13 -29.06
C VAL A 249 -4.99 -3.75 -30.27
N ASN A 250 -5.77 -4.26 -31.23
CA ASN A 250 -5.24 -4.99 -32.38
C ASN A 250 -4.29 -4.16 -33.25
N ASP A 251 -4.47 -2.86 -33.30
CA ASP A 251 -3.59 -1.91 -33.97
C ASP A 251 -2.19 -1.79 -33.34
N LYS A 252 -2.03 -2.21 -32.08
CA LYS A 252 -0.75 -2.22 -31.36
C LYS A 252 -0.08 -3.59 -31.35
N ILE A 253 -0.77 -4.64 -31.80
CA ILE A 253 -0.25 -6.01 -31.82
C ILE A 253 0.49 -6.25 -33.16
N ILE A 254 1.75 -6.64 -33.03
CA ILE A 254 2.53 -7.07 -34.18
C ILE A 254 2.12 -8.50 -34.50
N THR A 255 1.29 -8.70 -35.55
CA THR A 255 1.03 -10.02 -36.09
C THR A 255 2.32 -10.48 -36.77
N PRO A 256 2.89 -11.68 -36.45
CA PRO A 256 3.99 -12.23 -37.24
C PRO A 256 3.56 -12.23 -38.68
N SER A 257 4.36 -11.69 -39.58
CA SER A 257 4.12 -11.85 -41.02
C SER A 257 4.16 -13.36 -41.35
N GLU A 258 3.19 -13.85 -42.11
CA GLU A 258 3.13 -15.25 -42.56
C GLU A 258 4.30 -15.65 -43.50
N ASP A 259 5.35 -14.82 -43.55
CA ASP A 259 6.47 -14.97 -44.51
C ASP A 259 7.65 -15.81 -43.98
N GLU A 260 7.51 -16.56 -42.87
CA GLU A 260 8.57 -17.46 -42.38
C GLU A 260 8.38 -18.94 -42.79
N ASP A 261 7.44 -19.26 -43.67
CA ASP A 261 7.29 -20.63 -44.24
C ASP A 261 8.21 -20.91 -45.43
N ASP A 262 9.09 -19.97 -45.83
CA ASP A 262 10.04 -20.18 -46.96
C ASP A 262 11.35 -20.91 -46.54
N LEU A 263 11.44 -21.49 -45.33
CA LEU A 263 12.60 -22.29 -44.97
C LEU A 263 12.57 -23.74 -45.49
N ASP A 264 11.39 -24.26 -45.86
CA ASP A 264 11.27 -25.62 -46.45
C ASP A 264 11.65 -25.70 -47.93
N ASP A 265 11.62 -24.57 -48.66
CA ASP A 265 12.05 -24.53 -50.07
C ASP A 265 13.58 -24.48 -50.25
N LEU A 266 14.34 -24.20 -49.19
CA LEU A 266 15.82 -24.19 -49.26
C LEU A 266 16.47 -25.55 -48.98
N ILE A 267 15.74 -26.54 -48.49
CA ILE A 267 16.25 -27.89 -48.20
C ILE A 267 15.96 -28.88 -49.32
N GLY A 268 15.04 -28.57 -50.24
CA GLY A 268 14.64 -29.43 -51.35
C GLY A 268 15.58 -29.46 -52.54
N GLY A 269 16.71 -28.76 -52.55
CA GLY A 269 17.61 -28.58 -53.70
C GLY A 269 18.97 -29.28 -53.63
N LEU A 270 19.16 -30.25 -52.72
CA LEU A 270 20.46 -30.93 -52.56
C LEU A 270 20.40 -32.45 -52.74
N ASP A 271 19.53 -32.95 -53.63
CA ASP A 271 19.59 -34.31 -54.13
C ASP A 271 19.52 -34.28 -55.70
N ASP A 272 20.74 -34.14 -56.30
CA ASP A 272 21.13 -34.71 -57.60
C ASP A 272 22.67 -34.66 -57.75
#